data_4f96b0e284b3d2ccac09791a9578bae2
#
_entry.id   4f96b0e284b3d2ccac09791a9578bae2
#
_cell.length_a   1.000
_cell.length_b   1.000
_cell.length_c   1.000
_cell.angle_alpha   90.00
_cell.angle_beta   90.00
_cell.angle_gamma   90.00
#
_symmetry.space_group_name_H-M   'P 1'
#
loop_
_entity.id
_entity.type
_entity.pdbx_description
1 polymer ?
#
loop_
_entity_poly.entity_id
_entity_poly.type
_entity_poly.pdbx_seq_one_letter_code
_entity_poly.pdbx_strand_id
1 'polypeptide(L)'
;FFFLEVNTRLQVEHPVTEAITGLDLVKMQIESAEGKKLNLKQNEVNGNGYAIEFRLYAEDPNNDFLPVTGKIDLFKFEQIDGLRVESAIKSGSEISIYYDPMIAKIIVHDDTREGALRKMGSVLDNMICLGTITNQEFLKQLVRNKQVIQGKYNTHFLADKFQLKNQNTAHQKSFLIAATLKLHEERNSGQV
;
A
#
# COMPACT_ATOMS: atom_id res chain seq x y z
N PHE A 1 15.98 -17.74 19.61
CA PHE A 1 15.70 -17.94 18.18
C PHE A 1 15.00 -19.28 18.01
N PHE A 2 13.82 -19.28 17.38
CA PHE A 2 13.02 -20.48 17.19
C PHE A 2 12.62 -20.60 15.72
N PHE A 3 12.66 -21.83 15.19
CA PHE A 3 12.09 -22.14 13.89
C PHE A 3 10.55 -22.20 14.02
N LEU A 4 9.85 -21.49 13.14
CA LEU A 4 8.38 -21.55 13.07
C LEU A 4 7.94 -22.34 11.84
N GLU A 5 8.23 -21.78 10.66
CA GLU A 5 7.80 -22.36 9.38
C GLU A 5 8.70 -21.89 8.23
N VAL A 6 8.59 -22.53 7.08
CA VAL A 6 9.11 -22.06 5.81
C VAL A 6 7.94 -21.89 4.84
N ASN A 7 7.75 -20.69 4.33
CA ASN A 7 6.80 -20.46 3.25
C ASN A 7 7.47 -20.79 1.90
N THR A 8 7.12 -21.94 1.35
CA THR A 8 7.72 -22.45 0.09
C THR A 8 7.07 -21.84 -1.16
N ARG A 9 6.81 -20.54 -1.15
CA ARG A 9 6.18 -19.76 -2.21
C ARG A 9 6.71 -18.34 -2.21
N LEU A 10 6.47 -17.61 -3.29
CA LEU A 10 6.69 -16.18 -3.30
C LEU A 10 5.76 -15.51 -2.27
N GLN A 11 6.33 -14.62 -1.46
CA GLN A 11 5.55 -13.87 -0.48
C GLN A 11 5.06 -12.55 -1.07
N VAL A 12 3.94 -12.03 -0.53
CA VAL A 12 3.37 -10.75 -1.00
C VAL A 12 4.39 -9.63 -0.82
N GLU A 13 5.15 -9.67 0.28
CA GLU A 13 6.13 -8.65 0.69
C GLU A 13 7.53 -8.80 0.06
N HIS A 14 7.74 -9.69 -0.93
CA HIS A 14 9.01 -9.82 -1.64
C HIS A 14 9.54 -8.48 -2.21
N PRO A 15 8.68 -7.52 -2.63
CA PRO A 15 9.17 -6.25 -3.17
C PRO A 15 10.01 -5.44 -2.19
N VAL A 16 9.86 -5.62 -0.88
CA VAL A 16 10.72 -4.96 0.12
C VAL A 16 12.17 -5.45 -0.02
N THR A 17 12.36 -6.77 -0.17
CA THR A 17 13.69 -7.36 -0.40
C THR A 17 14.26 -6.90 -1.74
N GLU A 18 13.46 -6.91 -2.79
CA GLU A 18 13.88 -6.44 -4.11
C GLU A 18 14.31 -4.97 -4.08
N ALA A 19 13.54 -4.11 -3.39
CA ALA A 19 13.84 -2.69 -3.31
C ALA A 19 15.18 -2.39 -2.62
N ILE A 20 15.55 -3.13 -1.58
CA ILE A 20 16.81 -2.90 -0.86
C ILE A 20 18.01 -3.63 -1.48
N THR A 21 17.79 -4.72 -2.22
CA THR A 21 18.88 -5.52 -2.80
C THR A 21 19.15 -5.27 -4.27
N GLY A 22 18.16 -4.70 -4.98
CA GLY A 22 18.19 -4.54 -6.44
C GLY A 22 18.01 -5.87 -7.21
N LEU A 23 17.62 -6.95 -6.53
CA LEU A 23 17.39 -8.26 -7.13
C LEU A 23 15.94 -8.36 -7.63
N ASP A 24 15.73 -9.10 -8.71
CA ASP A 24 14.41 -9.52 -9.20
C ASP A 24 14.14 -10.97 -8.78
N LEU A 25 13.49 -11.14 -7.63
CA LEU A 25 13.24 -12.45 -7.03
C LEU A 25 12.31 -13.31 -7.87
N VAL A 26 11.33 -12.69 -8.53
CA VAL A 26 10.38 -13.40 -9.40
C VAL A 26 11.11 -13.98 -10.60
N LYS A 27 11.91 -13.17 -11.29
CA LYS A 27 12.75 -13.62 -12.41
C LYS A 27 13.71 -14.73 -11.98
N MET A 28 14.38 -14.58 -10.85
CA MET A 28 15.30 -15.59 -10.32
C MET A 28 14.59 -16.92 -10.03
N GLN A 29 13.35 -16.91 -9.52
CA GLN A 29 12.57 -18.12 -9.32
C GLN A 29 12.21 -18.79 -10.65
N ILE A 30 11.81 -18.01 -11.66
CA ILE A 30 11.48 -18.54 -13.00
C ILE A 30 12.72 -19.16 -13.61
N GLU A 31 13.86 -18.47 -13.58
CA GLU A 31 15.11 -18.98 -14.13
C GLU A 31 15.59 -20.27 -13.43
N SER A 32 15.42 -20.34 -12.10
CA SER A 32 15.69 -21.55 -11.31
C SER A 32 14.79 -22.71 -11.72
N ALA A 33 13.49 -22.45 -11.93
CA ALA A 33 12.53 -23.45 -12.40
C ALA A 33 12.83 -23.95 -13.81
N GLU A 34 13.45 -23.11 -14.66
CA GLU A 34 13.96 -23.50 -15.97
C GLU A 34 15.26 -24.31 -15.90
N GLY A 35 15.80 -24.60 -14.71
CA GLY A 35 17.04 -25.33 -14.50
C GLY A 35 18.30 -24.49 -14.64
N LYS A 36 18.17 -23.16 -14.74
CA LYS A 36 19.33 -22.27 -14.77
C LYS A 36 19.99 -22.20 -13.37
N LYS A 37 21.31 -22.13 -13.36
CA LYS A 37 22.05 -21.92 -12.11
C LYS A 37 21.84 -20.50 -11.61
N LEU A 38 21.67 -20.37 -10.30
CA LEU A 38 21.68 -19.07 -9.65
C LEU A 38 23.12 -18.49 -9.70
N ASN A 39 23.31 -17.47 -10.55
CA ASN A 39 24.62 -16.82 -10.73
C ASN A 39 24.81 -15.66 -9.72
N LEU A 40 24.51 -15.93 -8.45
CA LEU A 40 24.61 -14.98 -7.35
C LEU A 40 25.26 -15.67 -6.15
N LYS A 41 26.28 -15.04 -5.59
CA LYS A 41 26.92 -15.49 -4.36
C LYS A 41 26.37 -14.71 -3.17
N GLN A 42 26.38 -15.33 -1.99
CA GLN A 42 25.86 -14.71 -0.78
C GLN A 42 26.53 -13.38 -0.44
N ASN A 43 27.81 -13.23 -0.70
CA ASN A 43 28.58 -12.00 -0.45
C ASN A 43 28.33 -10.89 -1.49
N GLU A 44 27.59 -11.16 -2.54
CA GLU A 44 27.18 -10.18 -3.55
C GLU A 44 25.82 -9.56 -3.21
N VAL A 45 25.08 -10.17 -2.27
CA VAL A 45 23.79 -9.65 -1.80
C VAL A 45 24.02 -8.59 -0.74
N ASN A 46 23.80 -7.34 -1.11
CA ASN A 46 23.94 -6.19 -0.22
C ASN A 46 22.59 -5.47 -0.10
N GLY A 47 22.18 -5.18 1.13
CA GLY A 47 21.00 -4.37 1.38
C GLY A 47 21.38 -2.90 1.47
N ASN A 48 20.72 -2.05 0.68
CA ASN A 48 20.91 -0.61 0.65
C ASN A 48 19.62 0.10 1.02
N GLY A 49 19.70 1.04 1.96
CA GLY A 49 18.54 1.85 2.38
C GLY A 49 17.48 1.05 3.13
N TYR A 50 16.27 1.56 3.08
CA TYR A 50 15.10 1.03 3.78
C TYR A 50 13.91 1.02 2.85
N ALA A 51 13.17 -0.09 2.84
CA ALA A 51 11.92 -0.20 2.11
C ALA A 51 10.75 -0.49 3.05
N ILE A 52 9.59 0.04 2.71
CA ILE A 52 8.34 -0.18 3.42
C ILE A 52 7.30 -0.56 2.38
N GLU A 53 6.57 -1.64 2.64
CA GLU A 53 5.41 -2.03 1.85
C GLU A 53 4.14 -1.87 2.67
N PHE A 54 3.13 -1.24 2.09
CA PHE A 54 1.77 -1.27 2.58
C PHE A 54 0.84 -1.91 1.55
N ARG A 55 -0.08 -2.72 2.06
CA ARG A 55 -1.13 -3.34 1.26
C ARG A 55 -2.39 -2.49 1.36
N LEU A 56 -2.81 -1.92 0.24
CA LEU A 56 -4.08 -1.22 0.14
C LEU A 56 -5.18 -2.24 -0.14
N TYR A 57 -6.16 -2.31 0.74
CA TYR A 57 -7.29 -3.22 0.66
C TYR A 57 -8.62 -2.46 0.57
N ALA A 58 -9.59 -3.05 -0.14
CA ALA A 58 -10.99 -2.68 -0.05
C ALA A 58 -11.59 -3.31 1.22
N GLU A 59 -11.34 -2.68 2.37
CA GLU A 59 -11.75 -3.11 3.70
C GLU A 59 -12.23 -1.91 4.51
N ASP A 60 -13.18 -2.15 5.41
CA ASP A 60 -13.66 -1.11 6.33
C ASP A 60 -12.97 -1.21 7.70
N PRO A 61 -11.98 -0.34 8.00
CA PRO A 61 -11.29 -0.33 9.27
C PRO A 61 -12.17 0.00 10.49
N ASN A 62 -13.34 0.60 10.28
CA ASN A 62 -14.28 0.90 11.34
C ASN A 62 -15.25 -0.26 11.63
N ASN A 63 -15.20 -1.31 10.83
CA ASN A 63 -16.03 -2.49 10.93
C ASN A 63 -15.17 -3.75 10.86
N ASP A 64 -14.22 -3.88 11.79
CA ASP A 64 -13.31 -5.03 11.96
C ASP A 64 -12.58 -5.45 10.66
N PHE A 65 -12.25 -4.49 9.78
CA PHE A 65 -11.59 -4.73 8.50
C PHE A 65 -12.36 -5.72 7.59
N LEU A 66 -13.68 -5.72 7.69
CA LEU A 66 -14.50 -6.54 6.78
C LEU A 66 -14.27 -6.11 5.33
N PRO A 67 -14.11 -7.09 4.41
CA PRO A 67 -13.98 -6.81 2.99
C PRO A 67 -15.19 -6.07 2.44
N VAL A 68 -14.93 -5.10 1.57
CA VAL A 68 -15.95 -4.30 0.89
C VAL A 68 -15.85 -4.55 -0.60
N THR A 69 -16.98 -4.79 -1.25
CA THR A 69 -17.08 -4.88 -2.71
C THR A 69 -17.49 -3.52 -3.28
N GLY A 70 -17.24 -3.32 -4.56
CA GLY A 70 -17.66 -2.12 -5.26
C GLY A 70 -16.80 -1.81 -6.48
N LYS A 71 -17.17 -0.75 -7.18
CA LYS A 71 -16.44 -0.26 -8.34
C LYS A 71 -15.46 0.81 -7.92
N ILE A 72 -14.24 0.73 -8.42
CA ILE A 72 -13.23 1.79 -8.27
C ILE A 72 -13.50 2.84 -9.34
N ASP A 73 -14.05 3.98 -8.96
CA ASP A 73 -14.34 5.07 -9.89
C ASP A 73 -13.06 5.80 -10.31
N LEU A 74 -12.17 6.05 -9.34
CA LEU A 74 -10.88 6.68 -9.60
C LEU A 74 -9.80 6.04 -8.72
N PHE A 75 -8.72 5.59 -9.38
CA PHE A 75 -7.49 5.18 -8.72
C PHE A 75 -6.32 5.92 -9.36
N LYS A 76 -5.68 6.79 -8.59
CA LYS A 76 -4.59 7.66 -9.06
C LYS A 76 -3.57 7.87 -7.94
N PHE A 77 -2.32 7.87 -8.32
CA PHE A 77 -1.18 8.24 -7.48
C PHE A 77 -0.14 9.00 -8.29
N GLU A 78 0.63 9.83 -7.62
CA GLU A 78 1.75 10.54 -8.22
C GLU A 78 2.99 9.64 -8.22
N GLN A 79 3.67 9.56 -9.35
CA GLN A 79 4.94 8.86 -9.45
C GLN A 79 6.04 9.74 -8.87
N ILE A 80 6.74 9.18 -7.87
CA ILE A 80 7.89 9.81 -7.23
C ILE A 80 9.05 8.83 -7.21
N ASP A 81 10.25 9.34 -7.07
CA ASP A 81 11.44 8.50 -6.98
C ASP A 81 11.38 7.56 -5.75
N GLY A 82 11.76 6.30 -5.94
CA GLY A 82 11.68 5.25 -4.94
C GLY A 82 10.27 4.74 -4.63
N LEU A 83 9.23 5.13 -5.40
CA LEU A 83 7.89 4.55 -5.32
C LEU A 83 7.71 3.45 -6.37
N ARG A 84 7.23 2.30 -5.93
CA ARG A 84 6.72 1.20 -6.76
C ARG A 84 5.30 0.87 -6.33
N VAL A 85 4.37 0.85 -7.27
CA VAL A 85 2.99 0.43 -7.02
C VAL A 85 2.70 -0.79 -7.89
N GLU A 86 2.32 -1.88 -7.24
CA GLU A 86 1.89 -3.12 -7.91
C GLU A 86 0.38 -3.26 -7.74
N SER A 87 -0.35 -3.19 -8.85
CA SER A 87 -1.79 -3.29 -8.86
C SER A 87 -2.29 -3.90 -10.16
N ALA A 88 -3.25 -4.81 -10.06
CA ALA A 88 -4.07 -5.25 -11.19
C ALA A 88 -5.33 -4.38 -11.34
N ILE A 89 -5.61 -3.52 -10.37
CA ILE A 89 -6.80 -2.66 -10.29
C ILE A 89 -6.47 -1.29 -10.92
N LYS A 90 -7.42 -0.76 -11.67
CA LYS A 90 -7.38 0.59 -12.26
C LYS A 90 -8.75 1.26 -12.12
N SER A 91 -8.84 2.54 -12.45
CA SER A 91 -10.13 3.22 -12.53
C SER A 91 -11.09 2.45 -13.44
N GLY A 92 -12.31 2.23 -12.97
CA GLY A 92 -13.33 1.40 -13.62
C GLY A 92 -13.31 -0.09 -13.25
N SER A 93 -12.29 -0.59 -12.54
CA SER A 93 -12.25 -1.98 -12.06
C SER A 93 -13.31 -2.25 -10.98
N GLU A 94 -13.76 -3.50 -10.89
CA GLU A 94 -14.69 -3.96 -9.86
C GLU A 94 -13.98 -4.86 -8.85
N ILE A 95 -14.22 -4.63 -7.57
CA ILE A 95 -13.81 -5.49 -6.47
C ILE A 95 -14.96 -6.45 -6.18
N SER A 96 -14.73 -7.74 -6.44
CA SER A 96 -15.73 -8.78 -6.28
C SER A 96 -15.54 -9.57 -4.99
N ILE A 97 -16.55 -10.38 -4.62
CA ILE A 97 -16.49 -11.32 -3.49
C ILE A 97 -15.64 -12.57 -3.78
N TYR A 98 -15.23 -12.78 -5.03
CA TYR A 98 -14.59 -14.03 -5.46
C TYR A 98 -13.08 -14.04 -5.32
N TYR A 99 -12.48 -12.88 -5.12
CA TYR A 99 -11.03 -12.69 -5.04
C TYR A 99 -10.66 -11.91 -3.79
N ASP A 100 -9.36 -11.96 -3.46
CA ASP A 100 -8.79 -11.15 -2.40
C ASP A 100 -9.08 -9.65 -2.65
N PRO A 101 -9.54 -8.88 -1.65
CA PRO A 101 -9.90 -7.47 -1.81
C PRO A 101 -8.69 -6.52 -1.91
N MET A 102 -7.48 -7.05 -2.09
CA MET A 102 -6.27 -6.23 -2.23
C MET A 102 -6.30 -5.42 -3.53
N ILE A 103 -6.24 -4.10 -3.41
CA ILE A 103 -6.23 -3.16 -4.52
C ILE A 103 -4.82 -3.00 -5.05
N ALA A 104 -3.85 -2.79 -4.16
CA ALA A 104 -2.47 -2.53 -4.54
C ALA A 104 -1.49 -2.85 -3.40
N LYS A 105 -0.24 -3.13 -3.78
CA LYS A 105 0.93 -3.01 -2.91
C LYS A 105 1.60 -1.67 -3.20
N ILE A 106 1.86 -0.91 -2.17
CA ILE A 106 2.54 0.39 -2.23
C ILE A 106 3.88 0.20 -1.56
N ILE A 107 4.96 0.26 -2.33
CA ILE A 107 6.31 0.05 -1.86
C ILE A 107 7.08 1.36 -2.03
N VAL A 108 7.74 1.81 -0.97
CA VAL A 108 8.66 2.95 -1.02
C VAL A 108 10.04 2.53 -0.57
N HIS A 109 11.05 3.12 -1.20
CA HIS A 109 12.45 2.97 -0.85
C HIS A 109 13.08 4.33 -0.61
N ASP A 110 13.97 4.40 0.40
CA ASP A 110 14.76 5.61 0.70
C ASP A 110 16.05 5.19 1.42
N ASP A 111 17.05 6.07 1.43
CA ASP A 111 18.33 5.79 2.09
C ASP A 111 18.20 5.61 3.61
N THR A 112 17.17 6.24 4.21
CA THR A 112 16.90 6.19 5.64
C THR A 112 15.50 5.69 5.94
N ARG A 113 15.32 5.04 7.10
CA ARG A 113 14.02 4.59 7.57
C ARG A 113 13.03 5.74 7.73
N GLU A 114 13.49 6.87 8.25
CA GLU A 114 12.67 8.07 8.40
C GLU A 114 12.28 8.66 7.06
N GLY A 115 13.18 8.65 6.08
CA GLY A 115 12.89 9.03 4.69
C GLY A 115 11.81 8.15 4.09
N ALA A 116 11.94 6.82 4.21
CA ALA A 116 10.93 5.87 3.72
C ALA A 116 9.56 6.09 4.38
N LEU A 117 9.50 6.33 5.71
CA LEU A 117 8.24 6.62 6.40
C LEU A 117 7.61 7.93 5.94
N ARG A 118 8.40 9.01 5.78
CA ARG A 118 7.90 10.29 5.24
C ARG A 118 7.37 10.13 3.82
N LYS A 119 8.12 9.44 2.96
CA LYS A 119 7.74 9.16 1.57
C LYS A 119 6.44 8.37 1.51
N MET A 120 6.30 7.31 2.30
CA MET A 120 5.05 6.54 2.40
C MET A 120 3.87 7.41 2.85
N GLY A 121 4.09 8.25 3.87
CA GLY A 121 3.06 9.19 4.34
C GLY A 121 2.59 10.14 3.24
N SER A 122 3.53 10.71 2.46
CA SER A 122 3.23 11.60 1.34
C SER A 122 2.47 10.87 0.23
N VAL A 123 2.89 9.66 -0.12
CA VAL A 123 2.19 8.83 -1.14
C VAL A 123 0.75 8.57 -0.72
N LEU A 124 0.53 8.15 0.53
CA LEU A 124 -0.81 7.89 1.03
C LEU A 124 -1.71 9.14 1.08
N ASP A 125 -1.13 10.32 1.36
CA ASP A 125 -1.89 11.59 1.38
C ASP A 125 -2.36 12.01 -0.01
N ASN A 126 -1.48 11.85 -1.00
CA ASN A 126 -1.72 12.29 -2.37
C ASN A 126 -2.40 11.22 -3.24
N MET A 127 -2.45 9.97 -2.77
CA MET A 127 -3.15 8.90 -3.48
C MET A 127 -4.66 9.08 -3.39
N ILE A 128 -5.33 8.91 -4.52
CA ILE A 128 -6.78 8.98 -4.64
C ILE A 128 -7.31 7.59 -4.98
N CYS A 129 -8.19 7.07 -4.13
CA CYS A 129 -8.95 5.85 -4.39
C CYS A 129 -10.40 6.12 -4.03
N LEU A 130 -11.27 6.23 -5.04
CA LEU A 130 -12.70 6.55 -4.90
C LEU A 130 -13.56 5.42 -5.45
N GLY A 131 -14.78 5.31 -4.93
CA GLY A 131 -15.80 4.34 -5.35
C GLY A 131 -16.01 3.19 -4.36
N THR A 132 -15.06 2.94 -3.47
CA THR A 132 -15.18 1.94 -2.39
C THR A 132 -14.51 2.42 -1.10
N ILE A 133 -14.83 1.76 0.01
CA ILE A 133 -14.13 1.97 1.28
C ILE A 133 -12.79 1.24 1.23
N THR A 134 -11.75 1.86 1.72
CA THR A 134 -10.40 1.28 1.79
C THR A 134 -9.77 1.48 3.15
N ASN A 135 -8.73 0.72 3.44
CA ASN A 135 -7.91 0.90 4.64
C ASN A 135 -6.90 2.06 4.54
N GLN A 136 -6.98 2.93 3.52
CA GLN A 136 -6.02 4.03 3.29
C GLN A 136 -5.85 4.93 4.51
N GLU A 137 -6.95 5.30 5.16
CA GLU A 137 -6.88 6.18 6.34
C GLU A 137 -6.22 5.50 7.54
N PHE A 138 -6.49 4.23 7.75
CA PHE A 138 -5.78 3.41 8.74
C PHE A 138 -4.27 3.41 8.47
N LEU A 139 -3.85 3.21 7.22
CA LEU A 139 -2.44 3.23 6.81
C LEU A 139 -1.80 4.61 7.03
N LYS A 140 -2.52 5.72 6.77
CA LYS A 140 -2.08 7.09 7.05
C LYS A 140 -1.81 7.32 8.54
N GLN A 141 -2.68 6.81 9.40
CA GLN A 141 -2.50 6.94 10.85
C GLN A 141 -1.37 6.03 11.34
N LEU A 142 -1.26 4.83 10.79
CA LEU A 142 -0.23 3.86 11.15
C LEU A 142 1.18 4.40 10.85
N VAL A 143 1.41 4.93 9.66
CA VAL A 143 2.74 5.45 9.26
C VAL A 143 3.20 6.63 10.11
N ARG A 144 2.26 7.36 10.72
CA ARG A 144 2.52 8.51 11.60
C ARG A 144 2.56 8.17 13.08
N ASN A 145 2.29 6.92 13.43
CA ASN A 145 2.30 6.51 14.83
C ASN A 145 3.71 6.55 15.39
N LYS A 146 3.88 7.16 16.58
CA LYS A 146 5.18 7.34 17.23
C LYS A 146 5.93 6.02 17.46
N GLN A 147 5.22 4.94 17.81
CA GLN A 147 5.84 3.64 18.03
C GLN A 147 6.32 3.02 16.71
N VAL A 148 5.56 3.23 15.62
CA VAL A 148 5.97 2.80 14.27
C VAL A 148 7.19 3.59 13.81
N ILE A 149 7.20 4.92 13.99
CA ILE A 149 8.34 5.78 13.66
C ILE A 149 9.59 5.35 14.43
N GLN A 150 9.46 5.02 15.71
CA GLN A 150 10.56 4.61 16.58
C GLN A 150 10.97 3.14 16.41
N GLY A 151 10.24 2.34 15.61
CA GLY A 151 10.46 0.90 15.50
C GLY A 151 10.12 0.10 16.77
N LYS A 152 9.32 0.67 17.67
CA LYS A 152 8.96 0.09 18.98
C LYS A 152 7.59 -0.61 18.91
N TYR A 153 7.47 -1.61 18.07
CA TYR A 153 6.25 -2.39 17.92
C TYR A 153 6.57 -3.88 17.80
N ASN A 154 5.59 -4.69 18.10
CA ASN A 154 5.60 -6.15 17.96
C ASN A 154 4.35 -6.62 17.22
N THR A 155 4.18 -7.91 17.05
CA THR A 155 3.03 -8.52 16.35
C THR A 155 1.67 -8.22 16.99
N HIS A 156 1.63 -7.87 18.28
CA HIS A 156 0.40 -7.51 19.00
C HIS A 156 0.11 -6.00 19.01
N PHE A 157 0.99 -5.20 18.40
CA PHE A 157 0.89 -3.73 18.46
C PHE A 157 -0.46 -3.19 17.98
N LEU A 158 -0.97 -3.72 16.88
CA LEU A 158 -2.25 -3.25 16.32
C LEU A 158 -3.42 -3.59 17.24
N ALA A 159 -3.43 -4.78 17.83
CA ALA A 159 -4.50 -5.21 18.72
C ALA A 159 -4.46 -4.49 20.08
N ASP A 160 -3.26 -4.31 20.65
CA ASP A 160 -3.13 -3.88 22.04
C ASP A 160 -2.97 -2.36 22.21
N LYS A 161 -2.36 -1.69 21.22
CA LYS A 161 -1.86 -0.32 21.40
C LYS A 161 -2.26 0.67 20.32
N PHE A 162 -2.78 0.20 19.20
CA PHE A 162 -3.21 1.07 18.11
C PHE A 162 -4.72 1.29 18.18
N GLN A 163 -5.13 2.55 18.25
CA GLN A 163 -6.53 2.94 18.19
C GLN A 163 -6.74 3.82 16.96
N LEU A 164 -7.57 3.35 16.04
CA LEU A 164 -7.99 4.14 14.89
C LEU A 164 -8.80 5.35 15.38
N LYS A 165 -8.34 6.53 15.04
CA LYS A 165 -9.07 7.75 15.35
C LYS A 165 -10.09 7.99 14.25
N ASN A 166 -11.35 8.12 14.63
CA ASN A 166 -12.40 8.52 13.70
C ASN A 166 -12.06 9.87 13.06
N GLN A 167 -12.19 9.94 11.75
CA GLN A 167 -12.05 11.21 11.05
C GLN A 167 -13.14 12.18 11.48
N ASN A 168 -12.75 13.43 11.69
CA ASN A 168 -13.70 14.50 11.88
C ASN A 168 -14.47 14.72 10.57
N THR A 169 -15.75 14.33 10.55
CA THR A 169 -16.65 14.41 9.39
C THR A 169 -16.92 15.84 8.89
N ALA A 170 -16.43 16.86 9.60
CA ALA A 170 -16.60 18.27 9.22
C ALA A 170 -16.02 18.56 7.83
N HIS A 171 -14.90 17.94 7.46
CA HIS A 171 -14.30 18.13 6.13
C HIS A 171 -15.02 17.36 5.02
N GLN A 172 -15.72 16.25 5.33
CA GLN A 172 -16.44 15.47 4.32
C GLN A 172 -17.60 16.28 3.71
N LYS A 173 -18.32 17.06 4.51
CA LYS A 173 -19.41 17.93 4.00
C LYS A 173 -18.87 19.01 3.06
N SER A 174 -17.78 19.66 3.43
CA SER A 174 -17.14 20.68 2.57
C SER A 174 -16.61 20.08 1.27
N PHE A 175 -16.08 18.86 1.32
CA PHE A 175 -15.59 18.16 0.13
C PHE A 175 -16.73 17.75 -0.80
N LEU A 176 -17.84 17.25 -0.25
CA LEU A 176 -19.06 16.92 -1.02
C LEU A 176 -19.65 18.16 -1.69
N ILE A 177 -19.69 19.30 -1.00
CA ILE A 177 -20.17 20.57 -1.57
C ILE A 177 -19.26 21.02 -2.71
N ALA A 178 -17.93 20.99 -2.52
CA ALA A 178 -16.97 21.38 -3.54
C ALA A 178 -17.04 20.46 -4.78
N ALA A 179 -17.15 19.14 -4.58
CA ALA A 179 -17.31 18.17 -5.66
C ALA A 179 -18.61 18.38 -6.44
N THR A 180 -19.71 18.66 -5.73
CA THR A 180 -21.03 18.94 -6.34
C THR A 180 -21.00 20.21 -7.16
N LEU A 181 -20.38 21.28 -6.65
CA LEU A 181 -20.21 22.54 -7.37
C LEU A 181 -19.37 22.35 -8.64
N LYS A 182 -18.27 21.61 -8.54
CA LYS A 182 -17.40 21.32 -9.71
C LYS A 182 -18.14 20.53 -10.78
N LEU A 183 -18.88 19.49 -10.41
CA LEU A 183 -19.72 18.70 -11.34
C LEU A 183 -20.80 19.59 -12.00
N HIS A 184 -21.37 20.54 -11.25
CA HIS A 184 -22.36 21.47 -11.81
C HIS A 184 -21.73 22.45 -12.82
N GLU A 185 -20.54 22.95 -12.54
CA GLU A 185 -19.77 23.80 -13.45
C GLU A 185 -19.40 23.06 -14.74
N GLU A 186 -18.90 21.83 -14.63
CA GLU A 186 -18.53 20.99 -15.79
C GLU A 186 -19.75 20.68 -16.67
N ARG A 187 -20.91 20.38 -16.08
CA ARG A 187 -22.16 20.19 -16.84
C ARG A 187 -22.60 21.46 -17.59
N ASN A 188 -22.47 22.62 -16.96
CA ASN A 188 -22.88 23.89 -17.56
C ASN A 188 -21.88 24.40 -18.61
N SER A 189 -20.63 23.96 -18.56
CA SER A 189 -19.59 24.29 -19.54
C SER A 189 -19.56 23.39 -20.78
N GLY A 190 -20.45 22.37 -20.84
CA GLY A 190 -20.54 21.44 -21.98
C GLY A 190 -19.34 20.51 -22.14
N GLN A 191 -18.58 20.26 -21.07
CA GLN A 191 -17.41 19.38 -21.05
C GLN A 191 -17.73 17.95 -20.57
N VAL A 192 -19.00 17.54 -20.53
CA VAL A 192 -19.45 16.16 -20.26
C VAL A 192 -20.45 15.73 -21.32
#